data_c1831ce8fc521fabdc53158590b2bde7
#
_entry.id   c1831ce8fc521fabdc53158590b2bde7
#
_cell.length_a   1.000
_cell.length_b   1.000
_cell.length_c   1.000
_cell.angle_alpha   90.00
_cell.angle_beta   90.00
_cell.angle_gamma   90.00
#
_symmetry.space_group_name_H-M   'P 1'
#
loop_
_entity.id
_entity.type
_entity.pdbx_description
1 polymer ?
#
loop_
_entity_poly.entity_id
_entity_poly.type
_entity_poly.pdbx_seq_one_letter_code
_entity_poly.pdbx_strand_id
1 'polypeptide(L)'
;MQSQELKTEKTTTAAAAASFTAPPARTTMPDWYPELLANVSKEVSTGRSRAISAANRTLLASYWSIGRQLAQRESEEGWGSKVVTRLSADIRTRFPDSKGFSPRNLRYMKTFAQAWPEFPMLQAPLATLPWYHQIALLEKLDDAATRLWYAAAAVEHGWSRNVLAHQIETRLHERSGQAITNFKTTMMPADSDLAQQATRDPYVFDFVAMTDRRNERELELQLVQHVEKFLLELGQGFAFVGEQVRLEINGDEFFADLLFYHLKLRCYVVIELKAVKFEPGFVGQLGMYMSAVDDLLAHPDDKPAIGLLLCKEKNNVVAEYALRGINLPIGVSEWQSKIIESLPEDFASSLPSIELLEAELADEPANVAATGRAPAVEPERKL
;
A
#
# COMPACT_ATOMS: atom_id res chain seq x y z
N MET A 1 82.80 53.13 -2.18
CA MET A 1 83.42 51.81 -1.95
C MET A 1 82.35 50.76 -2.13
N GLN A 2 82.55 50.04 -3.20
CA GLN A 2 82.06 48.72 -3.60
C GLN A 2 80.59 48.31 -3.26
N SER A 3 79.86 48.38 -4.36
CA SER A 3 78.59 47.76 -4.65
C SER A 3 78.77 46.26 -4.86
N GLN A 4 77.88 45.44 -4.30
CA GLN A 4 77.70 44.05 -4.78
C GLN A 4 76.24 43.90 -5.23
N GLU A 5 76.15 43.64 -6.54
CA GLU A 5 74.92 43.30 -7.23
C GLU A 5 74.56 41.85 -6.90
N LEU A 6 73.30 41.62 -6.42
CA LEU A 6 72.70 40.31 -6.32
C LEU A 6 71.75 40.11 -7.53
N LYS A 7 72.11 39.25 -8.40
CA LYS A 7 71.28 38.74 -9.50
C LYS A 7 70.13 37.92 -8.95
N THR A 8 68.91 38.33 -9.23
CA THR A 8 67.69 37.56 -9.01
C THR A 8 67.37 36.79 -10.31
N GLU A 9 67.49 35.49 -10.26
CA GLU A 9 66.97 34.58 -11.27
C GLU A 9 65.46 34.51 -11.25
N LYS A 10 64.82 34.90 -12.33
CA LYS A 10 63.38 34.70 -12.57
C LYS A 10 63.15 33.29 -13.05
N THR A 11 62.64 32.45 -12.20
CA THR A 11 62.11 31.12 -12.63
C THR A 11 60.72 31.33 -13.18
N THR A 12 60.61 31.17 -14.47
CA THR A 12 59.33 31.21 -15.20
C THR A 12 58.66 29.86 -15.06
N THR A 13 57.66 29.75 -14.19
CA THR A 13 56.83 28.57 -14.10
C THR A 13 55.76 28.64 -15.17
N ALA A 14 55.91 27.83 -16.22
CA ALA A 14 54.86 27.65 -17.23
C ALA A 14 53.69 26.90 -16.61
N ALA A 15 52.56 27.60 -16.44
CA ALA A 15 51.32 26.98 -16.08
C ALA A 15 50.78 26.14 -17.24
N ALA A 16 50.76 24.83 -17.11
CA ALA A 16 50.12 23.92 -18.04
C ALA A 16 48.59 24.19 -18.01
N ALA A 17 48.09 24.78 -19.07
CA ALA A 17 46.66 24.92 -19.30
C ALA A 17 46.05 23.51 -19.47
N ALA A 18 45.33 23.05 -18.46
CA ALA A 18 44.53 21.86 -18.60
C ALA A 18 43.45 22.12 -19.67
N SER A 19 43.58 21.46 -20.79
CA SER A 19 42.56 21.47 -21.84
C SER A 19 41.33 20.72 -21.28
N PHE A 20 40.29 21.48 -20.94
CA PHE A 20 38.98 20.93 -20.71
C PHE A 20 38.48 20.33 -22.02
N THR A 21 38.57 19.01 -22.18
CA THR A 21 37.82 18.30 -23.21
C THR A 21 36.34 18.46 -22.92
N ALA A 22 35.61 19.08 -23.82
CA ALA A 22 34.17 19.19 -23.76
C ALA A 22 33.57 17.77 -23.59
N PRO A 23 32.52 17.60 -22.79
CA PRO A 23 31.85 16.31 -22.67
C PRO A 23 31.39 15.86 -24.06
N PRO A 24 31.45 14.55 -24.37
CA PRO A 24 31.06 14.04 -25.67
C PRO A 24 29.65 14.53 -26.00
N ALA A 25 29.45 14.99 -27.23
CA ALA A 25 28.15 15.44 -27.72
C ALA A 25 27.11 14.38 -27.39
N ARG A 26 25.99 14.79 -26.76
CA ARG A 26 24.85 13.90 -26.52
C ARG A 26 24.43 13.32 -27.85
N THR A 27 24.71 12.04 -28.06
CA THR A 27 24.24 11.31 -29.23
C THR A 27 22.72 11.43 -29.22
N THR A 28 22.14 12.12 -30.17
CA THR A 28 20.67 12.17 -30.30
C THR A 28 20.21 10.76 -30.56
N MET A 29 19.43 10.22 -29.60
CA MET A 29 18.87 8.88 -29.74
C MET A 29 17.87 8.88 -30.90
N PRO A 30 17.81 7.80 -31.70
CA PRO A 30 16.83 7.68 -32.80
C PRO A 30 15.39 7.79 -32.26
N ASP A 31 14.46 8.28 -33.07
CA ASP A 31 13.06 8.50 -32.69
C ASP A 31 12.35 7.26 -32.18
N TRP A 32 12.75 6.07 -32.58
CA TRP A 32 12.20 4.79 -32.13
C TRP A 32 12.73 4.34 -30.75
N TYR A 33 13.80 4.93 -30.22
CA TYR A 33 14.45 4.50 -28.97
C TYR A 33 13.55 4.61 -27.73
N PRO A 34 12.75 5.67 -27.52
CA PRO A 34 11.83 5.76 -26.39
C PRO A 34 10.80 4.62 -26.37
N GLU A 35 10.26 4.26 -27.53
CA GLU A 35 9.31 3.16 -27.66
C GLU A 35 9.97 1.80 -27.36
N LEU A 36 11.15 1.55 -27.91
CA LEU A 36 11.91 0.35 -27.60
C LEU A 36 12.24 0.25 -26.10
N LEU A 37 12.71 1.35 -25.50
CA LEU A 37 13.02 1.41 -24.06
C LEU A 37 11.78 1.10 -23.23
N ALA A 38 10.63 1.67 -23.55
CA ALA A 38 9.37 1.40 -22.87
C ALA A 38 8.98 -0.08 -22.97
N ASN A 39 9.06 -0.67 -24.16
CA ASN A 39 8.74 -2.07 -24.40
C ASN A 39 9.69 -3.03 -23.66
N VAL A 40 11.00 -2.78 -23.72
CA VAL A 40 12.01 -3.57 -23.00
C VAL A 40 11.84 -3.42 -21.48
N SER A 41 11.60 -2.20 -20.99
CA SER A 41 11.36 -1.95 -19.54
C SER A 41 10.13 -2.69 -19.04
N LYS A 42 9.05 -2.70 -19.83
CA LYS A 42 7.84 -3.45 -19.53
C LYS A 42 8.12 -4.95 -19.48
N GLU A 43 8.84 -5.50 -20.44
CA GLU A 43 9.17 -6.93 -20.47
C GLU A 43 10.07 -7.33 -19.31
N VAL A 44 11.10 -6.54 -18.99
CA VAL A 44 11.97 -6.76 -17.82
C VAL A 44 11.17 -6.72 -16.52
N SER A 45 10.27 -5.73 -16.35
CA SER A 45 9.42 -5.62 -15.18
C SER A 45 8.48 -6.82 -15.04
N THR A 46 7.82 -7.21 -16.14
CA THR A 46 6.92 -8.36 -16.19
C THR A 46 7.67 -9.66 -15.89
N GLY A 47 8.85 -9.85 -16.50
CA GLY A 47 9.68 -11.03 -16.27
C GLY A 47 10.13 -11.16 -14.82
N ARG A 48 10.57 -10.06 -14.19
CA ARG A 48 10.93 -10.02 -12.77
C ARG A 48 9.74 -10.38 -11.86
N SER A 49 8.58 -9.78 -12.11
CA SER A 49 7.36 -10.06 -11.33
C SER A 49 6.95 -11.53 -11.42
N ARG A 50 7.00 -12.12 -12.62
CA ARG A 50 6.72 -13.54 -12.83
C ARG A 50 7.71 -14.44 -12.11
N ALA A 51 9.01 -14.12 -12.15
CA ALA A 51 10.05 -14.90 -11.47
C ALA A 51 9.87 -14.88 -9.95
N ILE A 52 9.63 -13.69 -9.36
CA ILE A 52 9.37 -13.54 -7.92
C ILE A 52 8.12 -14.31 -7.53
N SER A 53 7.03 -14.18 -8.28
CA SER A 53 5.77 -14.90 -8.01
C SER A 53 5.94 -16.42 -8.08
N ALA A 54 6.70 -16.92 -9.06
CA ALA A 54 6.97 -18.36 -9.20
C ALA A 54 7.82 -18.89 -8.03
N ALA A 55 8.88 -18.16 -7.63
CA ALA A 55 9.72 -18.53 -6.49
C ALA A 55 8.91 -18.56 -5.19
N ASN A 56 8.08 -17.54 -4.96
CA ASN A 56 7.22 -17.45 -3.79
C ASN A 56 6.20 -18.60 -3.74
N ARG A 57 5.56 -18.92 -4.86
CA ARG A 57 4.65 -20.07 -4.96
C ARG A 57 5.32 -21.38 -4.59
N THR A 58 6.54 -21.61 -5.09
CA THR A 58 7.32 -22.82 -4.79
C THR A 58 7.66 -22.89 -3.30
N LEU A 59 8.06 -21.78 -2.71
CA LEU A 59 8.37 -21.68 -1.28
C LEU A 59 7.12 -21.99 -0.42
N LEU A 60 5.99 -21.35 -0.74
CA LEU A 60 4.73 -21.58 -0.02
C LEU A 60 4.25 -23.04 -0.13
N ALA A 61 4.39 -23.67 -1.31
CA ALA A 61 4.07 -25.07 -1.50
C ALA A 61 4.95 -25.99 -0.65
N SER A 62 6.24 -25.67 -0.54
CA SER A 62 7.16 -26.40 0.33
C SER A 62 6.78 -26.23 1.81
N TYR A 63 6.48 -25.01 2.25
CA TYR A 63 6.06 -24.74 3.63
C TYR A 63 4.73 -25.41 3.97
N TRP A 64 3.79 -25.41 3.04
CA TRP A 64 2.54 -26.15 3.19
C TRP A 64 2.77 -27.66 3.33
N SER A 65 3.62 -28.25 2.48
CA SER A 65 3.94 -29.68 2.54
C SER A 65 4.59 -30.07 3.87
N ILE A 66 5.53 -29.26 4.35
CA ILE A 66 6.16 -29.46 5.67
C ILE A 66 5.12 -29.34 6.78
N GLY A 67 4.30 -28.29 6.73
CA GLY A 67 3.23 -28.05 7.71
C GLY A 67 2.21 -29.18 7.78
N ARG A 68 1.83 -29.74 6.63
CA ARG A 68 0.92 -30.89 6.54
C ARG A 68 1.50 -32.13 7.20
N GLN A 69 2.78 -32.44 6.95
CA GLN A 69 3.47 -33.57 7.58
C GLN A 69 3.52 -33.40 9.10
N LEU A 70 3.81 -32.17 9.58
CA LEU A 70 3.81 -31.87 11.02
C LEU A 70 2.42 -32.05 11.63
N ALA A 71 1.38 -31.53 11.00
CA ALA A 71 -0.01 -31.65 11.48
C ALA A 71 -0.47 -33.10 11.52
N GLN A 72 -0.17 -33.89 10.51
CA GLN A 72 -0.51 -35.31 10.42
C GLN A 72 0.15 -36.11 11.54
N ARG A 73 1.47 -35.96 11.74
CA ARG A 73 2.20 -36.68 12.79
C ARG A 73 1.76 -36.29 14.20
N GLU A 74 1.44 -35.02 14.43
CA GLU A 74 0.89 -34.59 15.71
C GLU A 74 -0.45 -35.25 16.02
N SER A 75 -1.31 -35.40 15.02
CA SER A 75 -2.61 -36.06 15.15
C SER A 75 -2.48 -37.56 15.39
N GLU A 76 -1.52 -38.23 14.74
CA GLU A 76 -1.34 -39.67 14.83
C GLU A 76 -0.62 -40.11 16.12
N GLU A 77 0.39 -39.34 16.56
CA GLU A 77 1.34 -39.78 17.60
C GLU A 77 1.30 -38.92 18.88
N GLY A 78 0.54 -37.79 18.88
CA GLY A 78 0.34 -36.96 20.06
C GLY A 78 1.61 -36.29 20.60
N TRP A 79 2.56 -35.93 19.75
CA TRP A 79 3.82 -35.32 20.15
C TRP A 79 3.73 -33.79 20.41
N GLY A 80 4.52 -33.31 21.37
CA GLY A 80 4.47 -31.91 21.81
C GLY A 80 5.58 -31.01 21.22
N SER A 81 5.66 -29.78 21.72
CA SER A 81 6.59 -28.71 21.27
C SER A 81 8.08 -29.12 21.25
N LYS A 82 8.49 -30.13 22.03
CA LYS A 82 9.89 -30.62 22.07
C LYS A 82 10.34 -31.24 20.75
N VAL A 83 9.43 -31.90 20.02
CA VAL A 83 9.75 -32.51 18.72
C VAL A 83 10.02 -31.46 17.68
N VAL A 84 9.24 -30.38 17.63
CA VAL A 84 9.47 -29.26 16.70
C VAL A 84 10.83 -28.59 16.97
N THR A 85 11.17 -28.40 18.24
CA THR A 85 12.48 -27.83 18.63
C THR A 85 13.64 -28.73 18.19
N ARG A 86 13.52 -30.05 18.40
CA ARG A 86 14.49 -31.02 17.96
C ARG A 86 14.61 -31.04 16.44
N LEU A 87 13.52 -31.12 15.72
CA LEU A 87 13.49 -31.10 14.26
C LEU A 87 14.16 -29.83 13.70
N SER A 88 13.90 -28.65 14.29
CA SER A 88 14.58 -27.42 13.92
C SER A 88 16.10 -27.52 14.05
N ALA A 89 16.61 -28.09 15.16
CA ALA A 89 18.03 -28.29 15.38
C ALA A 89 18.63 -29.27 14.36
N ASP A 90 17.97 -30.39 14.11
CA ASP A 90 18.41 -31.42 13.17
C ASP A 90 18.45 -30.90 11.72
N ILE A 91 17.46 -30.07 11.31
CA ILE A 91 17.43 -29.39 9.99
C ILE A 91 18.62 -28.43 9.87
N ARG A 92 18.88 -27.59 10.87
CA ARG A 92 20.02 -26.66 10.86
C ARG A 92 21.36 -27.38 10.73
N THR A 93 21.49 -28.51 11.40
CA THR A 93 22.72 -29.33 11.30
C THR A 93 22.89 -29.93 9.92
N ARG A 94 21.79 -30.40 9.32
CA ARG A 94 21.82 -31.08 8.01
C ARG A 94 21.92 -30.13 6.84
N PHE A 95 21.36 -28.90 7.00
CA PHE A 95 21.27 -27.84 5.98
C PHE A 95 21.69 -26.50 6.59
N PRO A 96 23.01 -26.30 6.89
CA PRO A 96 23.48 -25.11 7.61
C PRO A 96 23.22 -23.80 6.86
N ASP A 97 23.16 -23.85 5.54
CA ASP A 97 22.90 -22.69 4.68
C ASP A 97 21.40 -22.37 4.51
N SER A 98 20.51 -23.26 4.99
CA SER A 98 19.07 -23.10 4.85
C SER A 98 18.50 -22.35 6.05
N LYS A 99 17.89 -21.19 5.79
CA LYS A 99 17.22 -20.36 6.79
C LYS A 99 15.69 -20.60 6.79
N GLY A 100 14.99 -20.08 7.78
CA GLY A 100 13.53 -20.17 7.80
C GLY A 100 12.96 -21.43 8.48
N PHE A 101 13.77 -22.23 9.19
CA PHE A 101 13.32 -23.44 9.88
C PHE A 101 13.41 -23.34 11.42
N SER A 102 13.17 -22.14 11.97
CA SER A 102 13.04 -21.96 13.41
C SER A 102 11.84 -22.73 13.96
N PRO A 103 11.82 -23.11 15.25
CA PRO A 103 10.67 -23.80 15.86
C PRO A 103 9.37 -23.02 15.68
N ARG A 104 9.43 -21.69 15.70
CA ARG A 104 8.30 -20.81 15.49
C ARG A 104 7.81 -20.90 14.05
N ASN A 105 8.69 -20.78 13.07
CA ASN A 105 8.31 -20.85 11.67
C ASN A 105 7.75 -22.22 11.28
N LEU A 106 8.29 -23.32 11.84
CA LEU A 106 7.71 -24.66 11.66
C LEU A 106 6.27 -24.75 12.21
N ARG A 107 5.95 -24.05 13.31
CA ARG A 107 4.58 -23.97 13.83
C ARG A 107 3.69 -23.16 12.86
N TYR A 108 4.18 -22.04 12.31
CA TYR A 108 3.41 -21.30 11.30
C TYR A 108 3.16 -22.12 10.04
N MET A 109 4.12 -22.92 9.59
CA MET A 109 3.90 -23.84 8.47
C MET A 109 2.79 -24.85 8.79
N LYS A 110 2.76 -25.37 10.02
CA LYS A 110 1.67 -26.27 10.47
C LYS A 110 0.32 -25.55 10.46
N THR A 111 0.22 -24.38 11.08
CA THR A 111 -0.99 -23.57 11.10
C THR A 111 -1.45 -23.20 9.68
N PHE A 112 -0.51 -22.87 8.80
CA PHE A 112 -0.79 -22.58 7.39
C PHE A 112 -1.42 -23.77 6.66
N ALA A 113 -0.87 -24.96 6.85
CA ALA A 113 -1.40 -26.18 6.24
C ALA A 113 -2.78 -26.56 6.79
N GLN A 114 -3.05 -26.31 8.06
CA GLN A 114 -4.34 -26.53 8.70
C GLN A 114 -5.40 -25.51 8.24
N ALA A 115 -5.00 -24.24 8.10
CA ALA A 115 -5.88 -23.18 7.63
C ALA A 115 -6.25 -23.30 6.15
N TRP A 116 -5.38 -23.92 5.35
CA TRP A 116 -5.53 -24.10 3.90
C TRP A 116 -5.34 -25.56 3.48
N PRO A 117 -6.29 -26.46 3.78
CA PRO A 117 -6.13 -27.90 3.48
C PRO A 117 -5.89 -28.20 2.00
N GLU A 118 -6.45 -27.38 1.11
CA GLU A 118 -6.40 -27.54 -0.34
C GLU A 118 -5.37 -26.59 -1.00
N PHE A 119 -4.41 -26.06 -0.25
CA PHE A 119 -3.52 -25.01 -0.74
C PHE A 119 -2.87 -25.28 -2.10
N PRO A 120 -2.37 -26.47 -2.46
CA PRO A 120 -1.75 -26.65 -3.77
C PRO A 120 -2.69 -26.40 -4.94
N MET A 121 -4.01 -26.53 -4.73
CA MET A 121 -5.06 -26.29 -5.72
C MET A 121 -5.62 -24.87 -5.66
N LEU A 122 -5.30 -24.12 -4.61
CA LEU A 122 -5.74 -22.73 -4.47
C LEU A 122 -5.03 -21.86 -5.50
N GLN A 123 -5.83 -21.31 -6.41
CA GLN A 123 -5.36 -20.33 -7.38
C GLN A 123 -5.04 -19.00 -6.69
N ALA A 124 -4.29 -18.11 -7.38
CA ALA A 124 -4.15 -16.73 -6.91
C ALA A 124 -5.48 -16.23 -6.26
N PRO A 125 -5.46 -15.44 -5.17
CA PRO A 125 -4.36 -14.57 -4.75
C PRO A 125 -3.41 -15.16 -3.70
N LEU A 126 -3.83 -16.17 -2.92
CA LEU A 126 -3.02 -16.69 -1.80
C LEU A 126 -1.62 -17.16 -2.20
N ALA A 127 -1.50 -17.84 -3.35
CA ALA A 127 -0.23 -18.37 -3.82
C ALA A 127 0.79 -17.30 -4.26
N THR A 128 0.39 -16.04 -4.38
CA THR A 128 1.25 -14.93 -4.81
C THR A 128 1.72 -14.05 -3.66
N LEU A 129 1.03 -14.10 -2.52
CA LEU A 129 1.41 -13.33 -1.35
C LEU A 129 2.68 -13.87 -0.70
N PRO A 130 3.63 -13.00 -0.29
CA PRO A 130 4.80 -13.41 0.47
C PRO A 130 4.46 -14.11 1.79
N TRP A 131 5.39 -14.92 2.30
CA TRP A 131 5.19 -15.70 3.53
C TRP A 131 4.76 -14.84 4.74
N TYR A 132 5.31 -13.65 4.88
CA TYR A 132 4.95 -12.73 5.98
C TYR A 132 3.52 -12.22 5.93
N HIS A 133 2.93 -12.09 4.74
CA HIS A 133 1.51 -11.77 4.60
C HIS A 133 0.66 -12.96 5.04
N GLN A 134 1.07 -14.20 4.72
CA GLN A 134 0.38 -15.40 5.18
C GLN A 134 0.37 -15.47 6.72
N ILE A 135 1.51 -15.18 7.36
CA ILE A 135 1.58 -15.13 8.82
C ILE A 135 0.62 -14.07 9.38
N ALA A 136 0.61 -12.86 8.83
CA ALA A 136 -0.29 -11.79 9.29
C ALA A 136 -1.77 -12.17 9.17
N LEU A 137 -2.16 -12.81 8.06
CA LEU A 137 -3.51 -13.31 7.86
C LEU A 137 -3.90 -14.39 8.88
N LEU A 138 -2.96 -15.30 9.21
CA LEU A 138 -3.20 -16.40 10.14
C LEU A 138 -3.26 -15.95 11.60
N GLU A 139 -2.47 -14.94 11.96
CA GLU A 139 -2.43 -14.42 13.33
C GLU A 139 -3.63 -13.54 13.68
N LYS A 140 -4.17 -12.82 12.70
CA LYS A 140 -5.17 -11.78 12.91
C LYS A 140 -6.60 -12.19 12.53
N LEU A 141 -6.76 -13.30 11.83
CA LEU A 141 -8.06 -13.70 11.28
C LEU A 141 -8.31 -15.20 11.47
N ASP A 142 -9.44 -15.53 12.05
CA ASP A 142 -9.86 -16.94 12.25
C ASP A 142 -10.72 -17.45 11.08
N ASP A 143 -11.52 -16.57 10.48
CA ASP A 143 -12.42 -16.93 9.39
C ASP A 143 -11.73 -17.04 8.05
N ALA A 144 -11.95 -18.17 7.35
CA ALA A 144 -11.33 -18.46 6.06
C ALA A 144 -11.79 -17.51 4.95
N ALA A 145 -13.06 -17.10 4.94
CA ALA A 145 -13.61 -16.22 3.91
C ALA A 145 -13.03 -14.81 4.06
N THR A 146 -12.95 -14.31 5.29
CA THR A 146 -12.31 -13.02 5.61
C THR A 146 -10.83 -13.03 5.26
N ARG A 147 -10.11 -14.11 5.55
CA ARG A 147 -8.70 -14.25 5.13
C ARG A 147 -8.53 -14.20 3.62
N LEU A 148 -9.41 -14.86 2.86
CA LEU A 148 -9.39 -14.81 1.39
C LEU A 148 -9.66 -13.42 0.87
N TRP A 149 -10.61 -12.70 1.45
CA TRP A 149 -10.93 -11.33 1.08
C TRP A 149 -9.71 -10.41 1.26
N TYR A 150 -9.07 -10.43 2.42
CA TYR A 150 -7.87 -9.63 2.67
C TYR A 150 -6.68 -10.04 1.81
N ALA A 151 -6.52 -11.33 1.52
CA ALA A 151 -5.49 -11.81 0.62
C ALA A 151 -5.70 -11.29 -0.81
N ALA A 152 -6.95 -11.31 -1.31
CA ALA A 152 -7.30 -10.75 -2.61
C ALA A 152 -7.04 -9.24 -2.67
N ALA A 153 -7.50 -8.50 -1.67
CA ALA A 153 -7.29 -7.08 -1.56
C ALA A 153 -5.79 -6.72 -1.49
N ALA A 154 -4.99 -7.48 -0.73
CA ALA A 154 -3.56 -7.26 -0.61
C ALA A 154 -2.82 -7.45 -1.95
N VAL A 155 -3.25 -8.42 -2.76
CA VAL A 155 -2.69 -8.64 -4.12
C VAL A 155 -3.14 -7.54 -5.07
N GLU A 156 -4.43 -7.23 -5.09
CA GLU A 156 -5.01 -6.21 -5.98
C GLU A 156 -4.39 -4.83 -5.73
N HIS A 157 -4.23 -4.48 -4.45
CA HIS A 157 -3.76 -3.17 -4.04
C HIS A 157 -2.26 -3.11 -3.77
N GLY A 158 -1.52 -4.22 -3.89
CA GLY A 158 -0.08 -4.26 -3.66
C GLY A 158 0.32 -3.89 -2.23
N TRP A 159 -0.50 -4.24 -1.23
CA TRP A 159 -0.24 -3.87 0.16
C TRP A 159 1.04 -4.49 0.67
N SER A 160 1.82 -3.72 1.41
CA SER A 160 2.87 -4.25 2.27
C SER A 160 2.25 -5.00 3.46
N ARG A 161 3.05 -5.83 4.15
CA ARG A 161 2.57 -6.52 5.36
C ARG A 161 1.99 -5.57 6.40
N ASN A 162 2.62 -4.42 6.61
CA ASN A 162 2.18 -3.44 7.60
C ASN A 162 0.84 -2.80 7.19
N VAL A 163 0.68 -2.48 5.91
CA VAL A 163 -0.60 -1.98 5.37
C VAL A 163 -1.70 -3.05 5.52
N LEU A 164 -1.40 -4.31 5.18
CA LEU A 164 -2.35 -5.41 5.37
C LEU A 164 -2.77 -5.55 6.85
N ALA A 165 -1.80 -5.53 7.78
CA ALA A 165 -2.09 -5.63 9.20
C ALA A 165 -2.98 -4.48 9.68
N HIS A 166 -2.68 -3.24 9.28
CA HIS A 166 -3.49 -2.07 9.58
C HIS A 166 -4.92 -2.18 9.02
N GLN A 167 -5.07 -2.61 7.76
CA GLN A 167 -6.40 -2.79 7.16
C GLN A 167 -7.24 -3.89 7.85
N ILE A 168 -6.59 -4.95 8.37
CA ILE A 168 -7.25 -5.96 9.18
C ILE A 168 -7.68 -5.35 10.53
N GLU A 169 -6.81 -4.66 11.22
CA GLU A 169 -7.09 -4.02 12.51
C GLU A 169 -8.21 -2.99 12.43
N THR A 170 -8.26 -2.25 11.33
CA THR A 170 -9.34 -1.29 11.04
C THR A 170 -10.59 -1.93 10.43
N ARG A 171 -10.66 -3.26 10.34
CA ARG A 171 -11.81 -4.03 9.82
C ARG A 171 -12.31 -3.54 8.46
N LEU A 172 -11.36 -3.29 7.53
CA LEU A 172 -11.71 -2.72 6.22
C LEU A 172 -12.81 -3.50 5.49
N HIS A 173 -12.83 -4.84 5.59
CA HIS A 173 -13.80 -5.68 4.89
C HIS A 173 -15.25 -5.41 5.31
N GLU A 174 -15.47 -4.91 6.55
CA GLU A 174 -16.80 -4.53 7.07
C GLU A 174 -17.22 -3.13 6.62
N ARG A 175 -16.26 -2.25 6.32
CA ARG A 175 -16.46 -0.83 6.03
C ARG A 175 -16.46 -0.48 4.55
N SER A 176 -15.83 -1.33 3.73
CA SER A 176 -15.65 -1.10 2.30
C SER A 176 -17.00 -1.11 1.57
N GLY A 177 -17.27 -0.06 0.80
CA GLY A 177 -18.50 0.07 0.02
C GLY A 177 -19.76 0.36 0.82
N GLN A 178 -19.67 0.71 2.11
CA GLN A 178 -20.83 0.86 3.00
C GLN A 178 -21.37 2.29 3.07
N ALA A 179 -20.76 3.28 2.42
CA ALA A 179 -21.27 4.64 2.37
C ALA A 179 -22.70 4.69 1.81
N ILE A 180 -23.51 5.59 2.34
CA ILE A 180 -24.82 5.91 1.76
C ILE A 180 -24.59 6.79 0.53
N THR A 181 -24.94 6.30 -0.66
CA THR A 181 -24.66 6.99 -1.92
C THR A 181 -25.88 7.01 -2.84
N ASN A 182 -25.86 7.93 -3.80
CA ASN A 182 -26.77 7.93 -4.94
C ASN A 182 -26.07 7.55 -6.26
N PHE A 183 -24.90 6.94 -6.22
CA PHE A 183 -24.07 6.63 -7.39
C PHE A 183 -24.82 5.78 -8.44
N LYS A 184 -25.62 4.81 -7.99
CA LYS A 184 -26.40 3.94 -8.90
C LYS A 184 -27.39 4.70 -9.80
N THR A 185 -27.84 5.88 -9.36
CA THR A 185 -28.81 6.71 -10.09
C THR A 185 -28.17 7.88 -10.85
N THR A 186 -26.93 8.24 -10.49
CA THR A 186 -26.24 9.43 -11.02
C THR A 186 -25.02 9.11 -11.88
N MET A 187 -24.55 7.86 -11.89
CA MET A 187 -23.34 7.44 -12.62
C MET A 187 -23.65 6.27 -13.55
N MET A 188 -22.77 6.06 -14.54
CA MET A 188 -22.78 4.85 -15.37
C MET A 188 -22.51 3.61 -14.51
N PRO A 189 -23.12 2.43 -14.77
CA PRO A 189 -23.01 1.27 -13.90
C PRO A 189 -21.58 0.86 -13.51
N ALA A 190 -20.65 0.81 -14.46
CA ALA A 190 -19.26 0.44 -14.18
C ALA A 190 -18.55 1.45 -13.27
N ASP A 191 -18.82 2.75 -13.45
CA ASP A 191 -18.23 3.81 -12.63
C ASP A 191 -18.90 3.87 -11.25
N SER A 192 -20.21 3.64 -11.18
CA SER A 192 -20.97 3.56 -9.94
C SER A 192 -20.47 2.46 -9.02
N ASP A 193 -20.23 1.26 -9.56
CA ASP A 193 -19.71 0.13 -8.77
C ASP A 193 -18.29 0.43 -8.26
N LEU A 194 -17.43 1.01 -9.11
CA LEU A 194 -16.08 1.39 -8.71
C LEU A 194 -16.08 2.52 -7.67
N ALA A 195 -16.92 3.54 -7.84
CA ALA A 195 -17.07 4.63 -6.89
C ALA A 195 -17.60 4.12 -5.54
N GLN A 196 -18.60 3.23 -5.55
CA GLN A 196 -19.12 2.62 -4.33
C GLN A 196 -18.05 1.83 -3.58
N GLN A 197 -17.29 0.99 -4.29
CA GLN A 197 -16.21 0.20 -3.69
C GLN A 197 -15.08 1.06 -3.12
N ALA A 198 -14.87 2.26 -3.67
CA ALA A 198 -13.89 3.21 -3.18
C ALA A 198 -14.32 3.93 -1.90
N THR A 199 -15.60 3.85 -1.51
CA THR A 199 -16.10 4.46 -0.27
C THR A 199 -15.89 3.56 0.94
N ARG A 200 -15.94 4.16 2.13
CA ARG A 200 -15.91 3.49 3.43
C ARG A 200 -16.96 4.08 4.36
N ASP A 201 -17.42 3.27 5.29
CA ASP A 201 -18.32 3.76 6.33
C ASP A 201 -18.22 2.88 7.60
N PRO A 202 -17.67 3.39 8.69
CA PRO A 202 -17.01 4.71 8.82
C PRO A 202 -15.60 4.76 8.21
N TYR A 203 -15.09 5.97 7.92
CA TYR A 203 -13.66 6.22 7.77
C TYR A 203 -12.98 6.22 9.14
N VAL A 204 -11.79 5.63 9.23
CA VAL A 204 -11.03 5.53 10.49
C VAL A 204 -9.76 6.36 10.40
N PHE A 205 -9.70 7.42 11.19
CA PHE A 205 -8.57 8.33 11.29
C PHE A 205 -7.84 8.14 12.63
N ASP A 206 -7.25 6.96 12.85
CA ASP A 206 -6.57 6.57 14.10
C ASP A 206 -5.30 7.39 14.38
N PHE A 207 -4.79 8.08 13.35
CA PHE A 207 -3.64 8.98 13.41
C PHE A 207 -4.03 10.42 13.78
N VAL A 208 -5.31 10.74 13.92
CA VAL A 208 -5.81 12.07 14.27
C VAL A 208 -5.97 12.20 15.78
N ALA A 209 -5.18 13.09 16.37
CA ALA A 209 -5.25 13.45 17.80
C ALA A 209 -5.91 14.82 17.95
N MET A 210 -7.25 14.84 18.05
CA MET A 210 -8.00 16.08 18.22
C MET A 210 -8.09 16.48 19.71
N THR A 211 -7.77 17.73 20.01
CA THR A 211 -7.99 18.34 21.33
C THR A 211 -9.45 18.77 21.50
N ASP A 212 -10.06 19.32 20.45
CA ASP A 212 -11.49 19.62 20.36
C ASP A 212 -12.15 18.82 19.24
N ARG A 213 -13.01 17.86 19.62
CA ARG A 213 -13.72 16.98 18.68
C ARG A 213 -14.74 17.70 17.78
N ARG A 214 -14.97 18.98 17.96
CA ARG A 214 -15.89 19.81 17.17
C ARG A 214 -15.17 20.75 16.22
N ASN A 215 -13.87 20.71 16.15
CA ASN A 215 -13.08 21.62 15.32
C ASN A 215 -12.78 20.98 13.95
N GLU A 216 -13.54 21.35 12.94
CA GLU A 216 -13.37 20.88 11.56
C GLU A 216 -12.01 21.29 10.99
N ARG A 217 -11.54 22.50 11.29
CA ARG A 217 -10.23 22.97 10.83
C ARG A 217 -9.07 22.19 11.45
N GLU A 218 -9.18 21.81 12.72
CA GLU A 218 -8.18 20.94 13.37
C GLU A 218 -8.16 19.54 12.72
N LEU A 219 -9.33 18.97 12.42
CA LEU A 219 -9.44 17.70 11.71
C LEU A 219 -8.77 17.77 10.34
N GLU A 220 -9.09 18.78 9.56
CA GLU A 220 -8.53 18.99 8.22
C GLU A 220 -7.00 19.09 8.26
N LEU A 221 -6.45 19.94 9.14
CA LEU A 221 -5.01 20.09 9.30
C LEU A 221 -4.31 18.77 9.68
N GLN A 222 -4.92 17.98 10.55
CA GLN A 222 -4.37 16.68 10.94
C GLN A 222 -4.41 15.68 9.76
N LEU A 223 -5.46 15.68 8.95
CA LEU A 223 -5.56 14.82 7.77
C LEU A 223 -4.49 15.18 6.74
N VAL A 224 -4.24 16.47 6.53
CA VAL A 224 -3.21 16.93 5.58
C VAL A 224 -1.80 16.69 6.10
N GLN A 225 -1.53 16.92 7.41
CA GLN A 225 -0.25 16.58 8.02
C GLN A 225 0.09 15.09 7.88
N HIS A 226 -0.91 14.23 7.83
CA HIS A 226 -0.77 12.79 7.67
C HIS A 226 -1.40 12.29 6.36
N VAL A 227 -1.26 13.05 5.27
CA VAL A 227 -1.91 12.78 3.98
C VAL A 227 -1.62 11.37 3.45
N GLU A 228 -0.44 10.82 3.70
CA GLU A 228 -0.09 9.45 3.34
C GLU A 228 -0.99 8.40 4.03
N LYS A 229 -1.28 8.59 5.34
CA LYS A 229 -2.20 7.72 6.08
C LYS A 229 -3.64 7.94 5.65
N PHE A 230 -3.99 9.19 5.37
CA PHE A 230 -5.31 9.52 4.85
C PHE A 230 -5.53 8.89 3.46
N LEU A 231 -4.54 8.93 2.56
CA LEU A 231 -4.59 8.23 1.26
C LEU A 231 -4.73 6.71 1.42
N LEU A 232 -4.07 6.11 2.42
CA LEU A 232 -4.26 4.68 2.72
C LEU A 232 -5.69 4.38 3.18
N GLU A 233 -6.30 5.27 3.97
CA GLU A 233 -7.69 5.11 4.38
C GLU A 233 -8.66 5.41 3.23
N LEU A 234 -8.41 6.37 2.36
CA LEU A 234 -9.22 6.57 1.15
C LEU A 234 -9.14 5.37 0.21
N GLY A 235 -7.96 4.78 0.07
CA GLY A 235 -7.71 3.63 -0.79
C GLY A 235 -7.02 3.97 -2.11
N GLN A 236 -6.96 2.99 -3.01
CA GLN A 236 -6.27 3.17 -4.28
C GLN A 236 -7.03 4.06 -5.25
N GLY A 237 -6.25 4.79 -6.04
CA GLY A 237 -6.75 5.64 -7.11
C GLY A 237 -6.89 7.10 -6.73
N PHE A 238 -6.79 7.45 -5.46
CA PHE A 238 -6.83 8.84 -5.02
C PHE A 238 -5.46 9.51 -5.13
N ALA A 239 -5.44 10.70 -5.70
CA ALA A 239 -4.30 11.61 -5.72
C ALA A 239 -4.71 12.92 -5.05
N PHE A 240 -3.93 13.37 -4.07
CA PHE A 240 -4.19 14.63 -3.36
C PHE A 240 -3.89 15.82 -4.27
N VAL A 241 -4.85 16.74 -4.40
CA VAL A 241 -4.75 17.96 -5.20
C VAL A 241 -4.51 19.17 -4.31
N GLY A 242 -5.26 19.30 -3.22
CA GLY A 242 -5.09 20.44 -2.31
C GLY A 242 -6.07 20.44 -1.14
N GLU A 243 -5.75 21.29 -0.16
CA GLU A 243 -6.61 21.66 0.96
C GLU A 243 -7.12 23.08 0.77
N GLN A 244 -8.31 23.41 1.31
CA GLN A 244 -8.92 24.73 1.24
C GLN A 244 -8.80 25.33 -0.17
N VAL A 245 -9.22 24.52 -1.15
CA VAL A 245 -9.10 24.92 -2.56
C VAL A 245 -10.05 26.06 -2.84
N ARG A 246 -9.46 27.22 -3.21
CA ARG A 246 -10.24 28.43 -3.53
C ARG A 246 -10.99 28.26 -4.84
N LEU A 247 -12.29 28.47 -4.77
CA LEU A 247 -13.22 28.47 -5.91
C LEU A 247 -13.81 29.87 -6.01
N GLU A 248 -13.51 30.59 -7.08
CA GLU A 248 -14.02 31.93 -7.30
C GLU A 248 -15.20 31.90 -8.28
N ILE A 249 -16.38 32.30 -7.80
CA ILE A 249 -17.60 32.30 -8.58
C ILE A 249 -18.14 33.73 -8.64
N ASN A 250 -18.01 34.39 -9.78
CA ASN A 250 -18.48 35.76 -10.02
C ASN A 250 -18.01 36.77 -8.95
N GLY A 251 -16.80 36.63 -8.44
CA GLY A 251 -16.18 37.50 -7.43
C GLY A 251 -16.41 37.10 -5.98
N ASP A 252 -17.24 36.11 -5.71
CA ASP A 252 -17.37 35.49 -4.39
C ASP A 252 -16.36 34.33 -4.26
N GLU A 253 -15.73 34.24 -3.10
CA GLU A 253 -14.74 33.22 -2.79
C GLU A 253 -15.33 32.10 -1.92
N PHE A 254 -15.14 30.87 -2.34
CA PHE A 254 -15.49 29.66 -1.62
C PHE A 254 -14.27 28.77 -1.45
N PHE A 255 -14.30 27.89 -0.47
CA PHE A 255 -13.18 26.99 -0.19
C PHE A 255 -13.70 25.58 0.03
N ALA A 256 -13.26 24.65 -0.83
CA ALA A 256 -13.49 23.23 -0.61
C ALA A 256 -12.45 22.70 0.39
N ASP A 257 -12.87 21.98 1.41
CA ASP A 257 -11.98 21.50 2.47
C ASP A 257 -10.82 20.69 1.90
N LEU A 258 -11.12 19.62 1.17
CA LEU A 258 -10.11 18.76 0.55
C LEU A 258 -10.50 18.41 -0.88
N LEU A 259 -9.53 18.49 -1.79
CA LEU A 259 -9.72 18.12 -3.19
C LEU A 259 -8.76 17.00 -3.55
N PHE A 260 -9.30 15.94 -4.15
CA PHE A 260 -8.57 14.81 -4.70
C PHE A 260 -8.92 14.62 -6.17
N TYR A 261 -8.10 13.85 -6.88
CA TYR A 261 -8.40 13.34 -8.21
C TYR A 261 -8.38 11.81 -8.18
N HIS A 262 -9.38 11.16 -8.74
CA HIS A 262 -9.44 9.70 -8.77
C HIS A 262 -8.99 9.17 -10.14
N LEU A 263 -7.79 8.59 -10.19
CA LEU A 263 -7.09 8.19 -11.41
C LEU A 263 -7.84 7.18 -12.28
N LYS A 264 -8.54 6.20 -11.66
CA LYS A 264 -9.28 5.17 -12.41
C LYS A 264 -10.62 5.69 -12.91
N LEU A 265 -11.32 6.48 -12.11
CA LEU A 265 -12.59 7.11 -12.49
C LEU A 265 -12.39 8.30 -13.42
N ARG A 266 -11.20 8.94 -13.39
CA ARG A 266 -10.87 10.15 -14.14
C ARG A 266 -11.85 11.29 -13.83
N CYS A 267 -11.92 11.63 -12.54
CA CYS A 267 -12.75 12.72 -12.03
C CYS A 267 -12.14 13.32 -10.77
N TYR A 268 -12.52 14.54 -10.46
CA TYR A 268 -12.25 15.13 -9.16
C TYR A 268 -13.13 14.51 -8.08
N VAL A 269 -12.62 14.49 -6.86
CA VAL A 269 -13.35 14.07 -5.66
C VAL A 269 -13.26 15.20 -4.65
N VAL A 270 -14.39 15.85 -4.39
CA VAL A 270 -14.52 16.90 -3.39
C VAL A 270 -14.91 16.26 -2.07
N ILE A 271 -14.09 16.44 -1.04
CA ILE A 271 -14.36 15.93 0.30
C ILE A 271 -14.67 17.11 1.21
N GLU A 272 -15.83 17.07 1.82
CA GLU A 272 -16.28 18.04 2.81
C GLU A 272 -16.32 17.36 4.18
N LEU A 273 -15.70 17.98 5.18
CA LEU A 273 -15.58 17.47 6.54
C LEU A 273 -16.57 18.16 7.47
N LYS A 274 -17.26 17.38 8.28
CA LYS A 274 -18.15 17.90 9.33
C LYS A 274 -17.85 17.23 10.66
N ALA A 275 -17.42 18.03 11.63
CA ALA A 275 -17.17 17.55 12.99
C ALA A 275 -18.47 17.40 13.82
N VAL A 276 -19.61 17.49 13.16
CA VAL A 276 -20.95 17.38 13.72
C VAL A 276 -21.75 16.28 13.04
N LYS A 277 -22.95 16.05 13.54
CA LYS A 277 -23.92 15.13 12.93
C LYS A 277 -24.36 15.64 11.55
N PHE A 278 -24.59 14.68 10.64
CA PHE A 278 -25.10 14.96 9.29
C PHE A 278 -26.39 15.78 9.31
N GLU A 279 -26.42 16.83 8.50
CA GLU A 279 -27.58 17.65 8.19
C GLU A 279 -27.80 17.72 6.68
N PRO A 280 -29.07 17.62 6.19
CA PRO A 280 -29.38 17.65 4.77
C PRO A 280 -28.85 18.88 4.01
N GLY A 281 -28.70 20.02 4.70
CA GLY A 281 -28.16 21.26 4.13
C GLY A 281 -26.72 21.14 3.62
N PHE A 282 -25.91 20.27 4.18
CA PHE A 282 -24.51 20.06 3.75
C PHE A 282 -24.40 19.52 2.33
N VAL A 283 -25.40 18.75 1.87
CA VAL A 283 -25.45 18.22 0.50
C VAL A 283 -25.52 19.36 -0.53
N GLY A 284 -26.24 20.43 -0.22
CA GLY A 284 -26.33 21.61 -1.10
C GLY A 284 -25.00 22.36 -1.23
N GLN A 285 -24.29 22.54 -0.11
CA GLN A 285 -22.95 23.16 -0.10
C GLN A 285 -21.95 22.34 -0.92
N LEU A 286 -21.88 21.03 -0.64
CA LEU A 286 -21.01 20.12 -1.38
C LEU A 286 -21.34 20.10 -2.88
N GLY A 287 -22.63 20.08 -3.24
CA GLY A 287 -23.08 20.12 -4.64
C GLY A 287 -22.64 21.38 -5.38
N MET A 288 -22.65 22.54 -4.71
CA MET A 288 -22.13 23.79 -5.26
C MET A 288 -20.61 23.68 -5.52
N TYR A 289 -19.84 23.14 -4.57
CA TYR A 289 -18.39 22.97 -4.75
C TYR A 289 -18.06 22.01 -5.89
N MET A 290 -18.79 20.89 -6.00
CA MET A 290 -18.61 19.94 -7.11
C MET A 290 -18.84 20.63 -8.47
N SER A 291 -19.93 21.39 -8.61
CA SER A 291 -20.21 22.13 -9.84
C SER A 291 -19.12 23.16 -10.15
N ALA A 292 -18.63 23.87 -9.14
CA ALA A 292 -17.55 24.84 -9.33
C ALA A 292 -16.21 24.16 -9.72
N VAL A 293 -15.91 22.99 -9.16
CA VAL A 293 -14.72 22.20 -9.52
C VAL A 293 -14.83 21.72 -10.97
N ASP A 294 -15.99 21.24 -11.39
CA ASP A 294 -16.22 20.80 -12.79
C ASP A 294 -16.06 21.97 -13.77
N ASP A 295 -16.59 23.14 -13.44
CA ASP A 295 -16.54 24.31 -14.33
C ASP A 295 -15.14 24.97 -14.36
N LEU A 296 -14.41 25.00 -13.25
CA LEU A 296 -13.18 25.79 -13.11
C LEU A 296 -11.91 24.97 -13.25
N LEU A 297 -11.91 23.68 -12.88
CA LEU A 297 -10.70 22.88 -12.74
C LEU A 297 -10.67 21.65 -13.65
N ALA A 298 -11.85 21.07 -13.96
CA ALA A 298 -11.91 19.81 -14.69
C ALA A 298 -11.47 19.97 -16.16
N HIS A 299 -10.77 18.98 -16.66
CA HIS A 299 -10.46 18.89 -18.08
C HIS A 299 -11.71 18.42 -18.86
N PRO A 300 -11.91 18.85 -20.12
CA PRO A 300 -13.07 18.41 -20.92
C PRO A 300 -13.23 16.88 -21.08
N ASP A 301 -12.16 16.11 -20.91
CA ASP A 301 -12.17 14.65 -20.94
C ASP A 301 -12.41 14.01 -19.56
N ASP A 302 -12.49 14.80 -18.50
CA ASP A 302 -12.78 14.28 -17.17
C ASP A 302 -14.28 14.01 -17.03
N LYS A 303 -14.60 13.06 -16.16
CA LYS A 303 -15.98 12.80 -15.76
C LYS A 303 -16.39 13.78 -14.67
N PRO A 304 -17.70 13.98 -14.47
CA PRO A 304 -18.20 14.86 -13.40
C PRO A 304 -17.62 14.49 -12.03
N ALA A 305 -17.36 15.52 -11.24
CA ALA A 305 -16.81 15.37 -9.90
C ALA A 305 -17.73 14.53 -9.01
N ILE A 306 -17.10 13.79 -8.07
CA ILE A 306 -17.79 13.04 -7.02
C ILE A 306 -17.65 13.80 -5.71
N GLY A 307 -18.72 13.89 -4.91
CA GLY A 307 -18.72 14.44 -3.58
C GLY A 307 -18.66 13.35 -2.50
N LEU A 308 -17.83 13.54 -1.49
CA LEU A 308 -17.82 12.75 -0.26
C LEU A 308 -18.03 13.67 0.93
N LEU A 309 -19.13 13.47 1.64
CA LEU A 309 -19.44 14.18 2.87
C LEU A 309 -19.12 13.28 4.06
N LEU A 310 -18.12 13.68 4.84
CA LEU A 310 -17.65 12.94 6.01
C LEU A 310 -18.12 13.62 7.29
N CYS A 311 -19.09 13.03 7.99
CA CYS A 311 -19.69 13.57 9.19
C CYS A 311 -19.28 12.78 10.43
N LYS A 312 -19.34 13.41 11.62
CA LYS A 312 -19.04 12.72 12.87
C LYS A 312 -20.05 11.60 13.17
N GLU A 313 -21.32 11.85 12.84
CA GLU A 313 -22.45 10.93 13.02
C GLU A 313 -23.44 11.11 11.88
N LYS A 314 -24.17 10.09 11.51
CA LYS A 314 -25.27 10.20 10.55
C LYS A 314 -26.46 9.32 10.92
N ASN A 315 -27.62 9.69 10.42
CA ASN A 315 -28.77 8.80 10.34
C ASN A 315 -28.91 8.33 8.89
N ASN A 316 -28.79 7.05 8.66
CA ASN A 316 -28.79 6.47 7.31
C ASN A 316 -30.05 6.83 6.53
N VAL A 317 -31.23 6.75 7.17
CA VAL A 317 -32.51 7.07 6.54
C VAL A 317 -32.55 8.55 6.13
N VAL A 318 -32.08 9.46 7.01
CA VAL A 318 -32.03 10.90 6.70
C VAL A 318 -31.07 11.17 5.55
N ALA A 319 -29.90 10.52 5.52
CA ALA A 319 -28.93 10.64 4.44
C ALA A 319 -29.51 10.13 3.09
N GLU A 320 -30.18 8.98 3.08
CA GLU A 320 -30.86 8.46 1.90
C GLU A 320 -31.93 9.43 1.38
N TYR A 321 -32.74 10.00 2.26
CA TYR A 321 -33.75 11.00 1.87
C TYR A 321 -33.10 12.28 1.34
N ALA A 322 -32.00 12.74 1.94
CA ALA A 322 -31.30 13.94 1.50
C ALA A 322 -30.67 13.78 0.11
N LEU A 323 -30.21 12.57 -0.24
CA LEU A 323 -29.63 12.28 -1.55
C LEU A 323 -30.70 12.01 -2.63
N ARG A 324 -31.97 11.77 -2.23
CA ARG A 324 -33.03 11.47 -3.18
C ARG A 324 -33.36 12.69 -4.01
N GLY A 325 -33.30 12.58 -5.32
CA GLY A 325 -33.55 13.68 -6.26
C GLY A 325 -32.35 14.59 -6.52
N ILE A 326 -31.19 14.33 -5.91
CA ILE A 326 -29.93 15.00 -6.24
C ILE A 326 -29.33 14.33 -7.48
N ASN A 327 -28.99 15.13 -8.50
CA ASN A 327 -28.42 14.63 -9.75
C ASN A 327 -26.89 14.56 -9.76
N LEU A 328 -26.23 15.02 -8.69
CA LEU A 328 -24.79 14.94 -8.52
C LEU A 328 -24.41 13.68 -7.76
N PRO A 329 -23.30 12.99 -8.11
CA PRO A 329 -22.87 11.77 -7.45
C PRO A 329 -22.25 12.07 -6.07
N ILE A 330 -23.00 11.81 -5.00
CA ILE A 330 -22.61 12.13 -3.62
C ILE A 330 -22.67 10.87 -2.75
N GLY A 331 -21.64 10.69 -1.92
CA GLY A 331 -21.57 9.72 -0.84
C GLY A 331 -21.54 10.42 0.53
N VAL A 332 -22.22 9.84 1.51
CA VAL A 332 -22.24 10.29 2.90
C VAL A 332 -21.73 9.17 3.80
N SER A 333 -20.70 9.46 4.58
CA SER A 333 -20.09 8.51 5.51
C SER A 333 -19.86 9.13 6.87
N GLU A 334 -19.72 8.28 7.88
CA GLU A 334 -19.17 8.69 9.17
C GLU A 334 -17.64 8.66 9.16
N TRP A 335 -17.05 9.38 10.09
CA TRP A 335 -15.64 9.24 10.42
C TRP A 335 -15.42 9.08 11.92
N GLN A 336 -14.37 8.33 12.29
CA GLN A 336 -14.00 8.03 13.67
C GLN A 336 -12.49 8.21 13.86
N SER A 337 -12.08 8.76 15.00
CA SER A 337 -10.65 8.91 15.36
C SER A 337 -10.03 7.66 15.97
N LYS A 338 -10.87 6.67 16.35
CA LYS A 338 -10.46 5.34 16.82
C LYS A 338 -11.58 4.37 16.51
N ILE A 339 -11.25 3.11 16.28
CA ILE A 339 -12.25 2.04 16.35
C ILE A 339 -12.70 1.97 17.81
N ILE A 340 -13.96 2.37 18.06
CA ILE A 340 -14.59 2.20 19.37
C ILE A 340 -14.96 0.72 19.42
N GLU A 341 -14.16 0.01 20.15
CA GLU A 341 -14.31 -1.28 20.77
C GLU A 341 -13.10 -2.18 20.57
N SER A 342 -12.37 -2.25 21.64
CA SER A 342 -11.76 -3.45 22.22
C SER A 342 -11.69 -4.65 21.27
N LEU A 343 -10.57 -4.80 20.60
CA LEU A 343 -9.98 -6.12 20.61
C LEU A 343 -9.89 -6.53 22.09
N PRO A 344 -10.35 -7.72 22.49
CA PRO A 344 -10.18 -8.20 23.85
C PRO A 344 -8.72 -7.97 24.25
N GLU A 345 -8.48 -7.43 25.46
CA GLU A 345 -7.12 -7.13 25.98
C GLU A 345 -6.19 -8.34 25.91
N ASP A 346 -6.74 -9.54 25.87
CA ASP A 346 -6.03 -10.82 25.71
C ASP A 346 -5.34 -10.99 24.33
N PHE A 347 -5.76 -10.27 23.30
CA PHE A 347 -5.14 -10.33 21.97
C PHE A 347 -3.93 -9.41 21.83
N ALA A 348 -3.89 -8.29 22.55
CA ALA A 348 -2.77 -7.35 22.50
C ALA A 348 -1.50 -7.88 23.17
N SER A 349 -1.63 -8.78 24.14
CA SER A 349 -0.50 -9.30 24.93
C SER A 349 0.14 -10.59 24.41
N SER A 350 -0.46 -11.27 23.44
CA SER A 350 0.04 -12.55 22.91
C SER A 350 0.76 -12.46 21.56
N LEU A 351 0.72 -11.32 20.90
CA LEU A 351 1.39 -11.12 19.62
C LEU A 351 2.82 -10.63 19.86
N PRO A 352 3.83 -11.35 19.34
CA PRO A 352 5.18 -10.80 19.32
C PRO A 352 5.19 -9.53 18.47
N SER A 353 5.89 -8.51 18.96
CA SER A 353 6.02 -7.25 18.22
C SER A 353 6.55 -7.50 16.81
N ILE A 354 6.23 -6.61 15.89
CA ILE A 354 6.70 -6.64 14.49
C ILE A 354 8.23 -6.76 14.49
N GLU A 355 8.91 -6.06 15.39
CA GLU A 355 10.36 -6.04 15.54
C GLU A 355 10.92 -7.39 15.99
N LEU A 356 10.22 -8.13 16.85
CA LEU A 356 10.59 -9.48 17.25
C LEU A 356 10.41 -10.51 16.12
N LEU A 357 9.35 -10.35 15.31
CA LEU A 357 9.15 -11.14 14.10
C LEU A 357 10.22 -10.81 13.05
N GLU A 358 10.53 -9.55 12.85
CA GLU A 358 11.58 -9.10 11.93
C GLU A 358 12.98 -9.55 12.38
N ALA A 359 13.29 -9.47 13.66
CA ALA A 359 14.60 -9.92 14.18
C ALA A 359 14.81 -11.43 14.05
N GLU A 360 13.78 -12.27 14.28
CA GLU A 360 13.89 -13.72 14.08
C GLU A 360 13.92 -14.14 12.61
N LEU A 361 13.44 -13.29 11.72
CA LEU A 361 13.30 -13.54 10.29
C LEU A 361 14.29 -12.72 9.46
N ALA A 362 14.90 -11.66 10.03
CA ALA A 362 16.00 -10.88 9.44
C ALA A 362 17.29 -11.69 9.22
N ASP A 363 17.34 -12.92 9.71
CA ASP A 363 18.34 -13.90 9.33
C ASP A 363 18.16 -14.44 7.89
N GLU A 364 17.17 -14.01 7.11
CA GLU A 364 17.13 -14.27 5.67
C GLU A 364 17.89 -13.18 4.90
N PRO A 365 18.91 -13.53 4.09
CA PRO A 365 19.56 -12.55 3.24
C PRO A 365 18.58 -12.14 2.12
N ALA A 366 18.27 -10.87 2.05
CA ALA A 366 17.73 -10.24 0.85
C ALA A 366 18.79 -10.27 -0.26
N ASN A 367 19.20 -11.44 -0.74
CA ASN A 367 20.09 -11.49 -1.89
C ASN A 367 20.12 -12.86 -2.59
N VAL A 368 19.11 -13.15 -3.39
CA VAL A 368 19.19 -14.14 -4.49
C VAL A 368 19.18 -13.42 -5.84
N ALA A 369 19.72 -12.23 -5.93
CA ALA A 369 19.74 -11.48 -7.20
C ALA A 369 21.07 -10.82 -7.54
N ALA A 370 22.23 -11.38 -7.17
CA ALA A 370 23.51 -10.89 -7.70
C ALA A 370 24.70 -11.82 -7.48
N THR A 371 24.64 -13.08 -7.88
CA THR A 371 25.89 -13.81 -8.16
C THR A 371 25.67 -14.82 -9.29
N GLY A 372 25.36 -14.30 -10.46
CA GLY A 372 25.56 -14.99 -11.72
C GLY A 372 26.97 -14.75 -12.23
N ARG A 373 27.98 -15.22 -11.53
CA ARG A 373 29.35 -15.33 -12.12
C ARG A 373 29.47 -16.72 -12.67
N ALA A 374 29.37 -16.84 -13.99
CA ALA A 374 29.71 -18.06 -14.71
C ALA A 374 31.13 -18.50 -14.38
N PRO A 375 31.41 -19.82 -14.19
CA PRO A 375 32.76 -20.29 -14.03
C PRO A 375 33.52 -20.08 -15.31
N ALA A 376 34.74 -19.53 -15.18
CA ALA A 376 35.70 -19.38 -16.27
C ALA A 376 36.11 -20.75 -16.78
N VAL A 377 35.92 -20.98 -18.07
CA VAL A 377 36.46 -22.13 -18.77
C VAL A 377 37.97 -21.92 -18.94
N GLU A 378 38.78 -22.70 -18.28
CA GLU A 378 40.22 -22.80 -18.54
C GLU A 378 40.45 -23.44 -19.92
N PRO A 379 41.37 -22.92 -20.75
CA PRO A 379 41.71 -23.57 -22.01
C PRO A 379 42.63 -24.75 -21.77
N GLU A 380 42.23 -25.94 -22.24
CA GLU A 380 43.09 -27.13 -22.30
C GLU A 380 44.40 -26.85 -23.04
N ARG A 381 45.52 -27.09 -22.40
CA ARG A 381 46.85 -27.22 -23.04
C ARG A 381 46.94 -28.59 -23.69
N LYS A 382 47.04 -28.58 -25.01
CA LYS A 382 47.49 -29.77 -25.77
C LYS A 382 48.96 -30.06 -25.46
N LEU A 383 49.26 -31.31 -25.14
CA LEU A 383 50.44 -32.08 -25.47
C LEU A 383 50.01 -33.29 -26.26
#